data_75519ff3dd8112e14730777fb50ba5ed
#
_entry.id   75519ff3dd8112e14730777fb50ba5ed
#
_cell.length_a   1.000
_cell.length_b   1.000
_cell.length_c   1.000
_cell.angle_alpha   90.00
_cell.angle_beta   90.00
_cell.angle_gamma   90.00
#
_symmetry.space_group_name_H-M   'P 1'
#
loop_
_entity.id
_entity.type
_entity.pdbx_description
1 polymer ?
#
loop_
_entity_poly.entity_id
_entity_poly.type
_entity_poly.pdbx_seq_one_letter_code
_entity_poly.pdbx_strand_id
1 'polypeptide(L)'
;MKNFFFCSIRFLVMASIICLSTTTKAEYPDKPIRLIIPFFPGGTTDQIARTVGTHLSRAWGQPVVMENKPGANGVIASETLVSSRSDGYTLMLVAMGHAINPLIYQKLPYDTDRDFTPITLLAKFNQLILVNPNLPASNVKELIALSKIRPLTYGSGGNGSSQHLAGALFFSMAGIQGIHVPYKGGSQAMLDTISGNIDMMVAQPSSPTYVSSGQLKAIAIATKHRSPDYPNTPTIIESGVPKFESYSWYGLVGPKNLSPQVLNKINAETLVVLNSENFKNLVSSLGGETAGNTPAEFSKFIKDERRRYSVAFKNTEINLNQ
;
A
#
# COMPACT_ATOMS: atom_id res chain seq x y z
N MET A 1 78.03 -19.78 1.66
CA MET A 1 76.93 -19.82 2.66
C MET A 1 76.13 -18.53 2.85
N LYS A 2 76.62 -17.36 2.43
CA LYS A 2 75.91 -16.07 2.61
C LYS A 2 74.76 -15.81 1.62
N ASN A 3 74.75 -16.43 0.45
CA ASN A 3 73.75 -16.19 -0.59
C ASN A 3 72.44 -16.98 -0.43
N PHE A 4 72.43 -18.04 0.35
CA PHE A 4 71.26 -18.90 0.58
C PHE A 4 70.28 -18.27 1.61
N PHE A 5 70.78 -17.47 2.55
CA PHE A 5 69.97 -16.84 3.58
C PHE A 5 69.17 -15.67 3.05
N PHE A 6 69.68 -14.93 2.06
CA PHE A 6 68.96 -13.78 1.47
C PHE A 6 67.81 -14.17 0.54
N CYS A 7 67.88 -15.37 -0.08
CA CYS A 7 66.80 -15.84 -0.95
C CYS A 7 65.59 -16.33 -0.15
N SER A 8 65.80 -16.96 1.02
CA SER A 8 64.74 -17.43 1.90
C SER A 8 63.92 -16.29 2.58
N ILE A 9 64.57 -15.18 2.91
CA ILE A 9 63.89 -14.02 3.53
C ILE A 9 63.03 -13.28 2.49
N ARG A 10 63.46 -13.20 1.24
CA ARG A 10 62.66 -12.59 0.16
C ARG A 10 61.39 -13.40 -0.17
N PHE A 11 61.45 -14.73 -0.10
CA PHE A 11 60.30 -15.60 -0.31
C PHE A 11 59.28 -15.53 0.84
N LEU A 12 59.74 -15.38 2.09
CA LEU A 12 58.84 -15.22 3.26
C LEU A 12 58.13 -13.87 3.27
N VAL A 13 58.80 -12.78 2.86
CA VAL A 13 58.21 -11.44 2.76
C VAL A 13 57.20 -11.39 1.59
N MET A 14 57.47 -12.08 0.48
CA MET A 14 56.52 -12.10 -0.65
C MET A 14 55.30 -12.98 -0.35
N ALA A 15 55.40 -14.04 0.45
CA ALA A 15 54.28 -14.86 0.93
C ALA A 15 53.41 -14.16 1.95
N SER A 16 53.93 -13.23 2.78
CA SER A 16 53.19 -12.46 3.76
C SER A 16 52.32 -11.33 3.15
N ILE A 17 52.65 -10.88 1.93
CA ILE A 17 51.88 -9.82 1.24
C ILE A 17 50.61 -10.39 0.56
N ILE A 18 50.55 -11.68 0.29
CA ILE A 18 49.40 -12.34 -0.39
C ILE A 18 48.23 -12.63 0.57
N CYS A 19 48.43 -12.58 1.91
CA CYS A 19 47.39 -12.91 2.89
C CYS A 19 46.52 -11.73 3.37
N LEU A 20 46.71 -10.51 2.86
CA LEU A 20 45.86 -9.38 3.19
C LEU A 20 44.88 -9.02 2.04
N SER A 21 44.40 -10.02 1.33
CA SER A 21 43.17 -9.82 0.56
C SER A 21 42.01 -9.70 1.55
N THR A 22 41.85 -8.51 2.13
CA THR A 22 40.57 -8.15 2.77
C THR A 22 39.50 -8.27 1.72
N THR A 23 38.74 -9.35 1.76
CA THR A 23 37.48 -9.43 1.03
C THR A 23 36.61 -8.32 1.54
N THR A 24 36.73 -7.12 0.96
CA THR A 24 35.73 -6.09 1.13
C THR A 24 34.45 -6.68 0.58
N LYS A 25 33.61 -7.18 1.49
CA LYS A 25 32.25 -7.61 1.14
C LYS A 25 31.61 -6.39 0.48
N ALA A 26 31.27 -6.53 -0.81
CA ALA A 26 30.66 -5.42 -1.55
C ALA A 26 29.49 -4.88 -0.74
N GLU A 27 29.45 -3.56 -0.56
CA GLU A 27 28.43 -2.94 0.25
C GLU A 27 27.07 -3.07 -0.45
N TYR A 28 26.07 -3.57 0.26
CA TYR A 28 24.70 -3.65 -0.26
C TYR A 28 24.19 -2.24 -0.61
N PRO A 29 23.50 -2.05 -1.77
CA PRO A 29 23.37 -2.99 -2.88
C PRO A 29 24.54 -2.91 -3.87
N ASP A 30 25.00 -4.06 -4.37
CA ASP A 30 26.05 -4.20 -5.39
C ASP A 30 25.54 -4.68 -6.76
N LYS A 31 24.23 -4.90 -6.89
CA LYS A 31 23.55 -5.37 -8.11
C LYS A 31 22.12 -4.81 -8.18
N PRO A 32 21.42 -4.94 -9.33
CA PRO A 32 20.06 -4.45 -9.49
C PRO A 32 19.08 -5.05 -8.49
N ILE A 33 18.12 -4.22 -8.06
CA ILE A 33 17.03 -4.58 -7.14
C ILE A 33 15.73 -4.72 -7.93
N ARG A 34 14.91 -5.72 -7.64
CA ARG A 34 13.56 -5.88 -8.15
C ARG A 34 12.56 -5.29 -7.18
N LEU A 35 11.68 -4.40 -7.66
CA LEU A 35 10.55 -3.89 -6.91
C LEU A 35 9.25 -4.40 -7.50
N ILE A 36 8.62 -5.35 -6.81
CA ILE A 36 7.36 -5.96 -7.22
C ILE A 36 6.21 -5.02 -6.88
N ILE A 37 5.30 -4.82 -7.83
CA ILE A 37 4.11 -3.96 -7.72
C ILE A 37 2.87 -4.84 -7.92
N PRO A 38 1.97 -4.98 -6.92
CA PRO A 38 0.88 -5.96 -6.93
C PRO A 38 -0.33 -5.56 -7.78
N PHE A 39 -0.26 -4.48 -8.55
CA PHE A 39 -1.36 -3.95 -9.35
C PHE A 39 -0.92 -3.58 -10.77
N PHE A 40 -1.90 -3.35 -11.65
CA PHE A 40 -1.65 -2.90 -13.02
C PHE A 40 -0.92 -1.55 -13.05
N PRO A 41 -0.11 -1.31 -14.11
CA PRO A 41 0.56 -0.04 -14.31
C PRO A 41 -0.41 1.14 -14.39
N GLY A 42 0.06 2.33 -14.00
CA GLY A 42 -0.65 3.61 -14.12
C GLY A 42 -1.54 4.00 -12.94
N GLY A 43 -1.82 3.09 -12.00
CA GLY A 43 -2.56 3.42 -10.78
C GLY A 43 -1.69 4.08 -9.70
N THR A 44 -2.31 4.51 -8.60
CA THR A 44 -1.62 5.14 -7.44
C THR A 44 -0.45 4.30 -6.94
N THR A 45 -0.64 2.99 -6.81
CA THR A 45 0.41 2.06 -6.36
C THR A 45 1.64 2.09 -7.27
N ASP A 46 1.42 2.12 -8.58
CA ASP A 46 2.50 2.15 -9.58
C ASP A 46 3.25 3.48 -9.54
N GLN A 47 2.55 4.61 -9.41
CA GLN A 47 3.16 5.94 -9.29
C GLN A 47 4.04 6.05 -8.04
N ILE A 48 3.56 5.58 -6.89
CA ILE A 48 4.31 5.54 -5.63
C ILE A 48 5.55 4.65 -5.79
N ALA A 49 5.38 3.43 -6.30
CA ALA A 49 6.48 2.49 -6.50
C ALA A 49 7.57 3.04 -7.40
N ARG A 50 7.20 3.66 -8.54
CA ARG A 50 8.15 4.26 -9.48
C ARG A 50 8.90 5.44 -8.87
N THR A 51 8.23 6.27 -8.09
CA THR A 51 8.88 7.40 -7.42
C THR A 51 9.87 6.90 -6.38
N VAL A 52 9.47 5.95 -5.53
CA VAL A 52 10.38 5.32 -4.54
C VAL A 52 11.55 4.65 -5.25
N GLY A 53 11.28 3.78 -6.22
CA GLY A 53 12.34 3.02 -6.89
C GLY A 53 13.30 3.88 -7.70
N THR A 54 12.83 4.95 -8.33
CA THR A 54 13.70 5.91 -9.05
C THR A 54 14.64 6.61 -8.09
N HIS A 55 14.15 7.02 -6.91
CA HIS A 55 15.00 7.65 -5.90
C HIS A 55 16.03 6.65 -5.37
N LEU A 56 15.60 5.47 -4.94
CA LEU A 56 16.48 4.42 -4.44
C LEU A 56 17.57 4.05 -5.48
N SER A 57 17.18 3.99 -6.76
CA SER A 57 18.15 3.72 -7.84
C SER A 57 19.23 4.80 -7.92
N ARG A 58 18.87 6.08 -7.80
CA ARG A 58 19.82 7.18 -7.80
C ARG A 58 20.72 7.18 -6.55
N ALA A 59 20.12 6.99 -5.38
CA ALA A 59 20.84 7.02 -4.10
C ALA A 59 21.87 5.88 -4.01
N TRP A 60 21.54 4.70 -4.51
CA TRP A 60 22.41 3.53 -4.42
C TRP A 60 23.32 3.29 -5.64
N GLY A 61 23.13 4.05 -6.73
CA GLY A 61 23.86 3.81 -7.98
C GLY A 61 23.59 2.45 -8.62
N GLN A 62 22.49 1.78 -8.23
CA GLN A 62 22.08 0.48 -8.73
C GLN A 62 20.67 0.58 -9.34
N PRO A 63 20.39 -0.09 -10.47
CA PRO A 63 19.06 -0.10 -11.05
C PRO A 63 18.02 -0.69 -10.10
N VAL A 64 16.85 -0.03 -9.98
CA VAL A 64 15.65 -0.61 -9.36
C VAL A 64 14.65 -0.92 -10.47
N VAL A 65 14.46 -2.21 -10.75
CA VAL A 65 13.61 -2.71 -11.83
C VAL A 65 12.19 -2.92 -11.30
N MET A 66 11.21 -2.18 -11.89
CA MET A 66 9.79 -2.27 -11.54
C MET A 66 9.14 -3.45 -12.24
N GLU A 67 8.47 -4.31 -11.49
CA GLU A 67 7.78 -5.48 -12.01
C GLU A 67 6.32 -5.52 -11.54
N ASN A 68 5.38 -5.20 -12.42
CA ASN A 68 3.95 -5.29 -12.11
C ASN A 68 3.48 -6.75 -12.17
N LYS A 69 2.95 -7.26 -11.06
CA LYS A 69 2.35 -8.60 -10.90
C LYS A 69 0.95 -8.50 -10.28
N PRO A 70 -0.03 -8.09 -11.10
CA PRO A 70 -1.40 -7.95 -10.62
C PRO A 70 -2.07 -9.31 -10.41
N GLY A 71 -3.08 -9.34 -9.53
CA GLY A 71 -3.99 -10.47 -9.37
C GLY A 71 -4.23 -10.87 -7.91
N ALA A 72 -5.43 -11.38 -7.66
CA ALA A 72 -5.90 -11.89 -6.37
C ALA A 72 -5.55 -10.94 -5.20
N ASN A 73 -5.84 -9.65 -5.36
CA ASN A 73 -5.56 -8.62 -4.33
C ASN A 73 -4.10 -8.65 -3.81
N GLY A 74 -3.13 -8.91 -4.70
CA GLY A 74 -1.71 -8.95 -4.39
C GLY A 74 -1.17 -10.31 -3.93
N VAL A 75 -1.98 -11.37 -3.93
CA VAL A 75 -1.52 -12.73 -3.58
C VAL A 75 -0.43 -13.20 -4.54
N ILE A 76 -0.60 -13.02 -5.86
CA ILE A 76 0.38 -13.44 -6.87
C ILE A 76 1.73 -12.73 -6.67
N ALA A 77 1.71 -11.45 -6.38
CA ALA A 77 2.91 -10.68 -6.06
C ALA A 77 3.58 -11.18 -4.77
N SER A 78 2.78 -11.47 -3.75
CA SER A 78 3.23 -11.99 -2.46
C SER A 78 3.93 -13.35 -2.60
N GLU A 79 3.38 -14.29 -3.38
CA GLU A 79 4.03 -15.58 -3.67
C GLU A 79 5.41 -15.40 -4.34
N THR A 80 5.49 -14.44 -5.28
CA THR A 80 6.76 -14.13 -5.94
C THR A 80 7.81 -13.62 -4.95
N LEU A 81 7.42 -12.75 -4.00
CA LEU A 81 8.34 -12.24 -2.98
C LEU A 81 8.75 -13.33 -1.99
N VAL A 82 7.81 -14.13 -1.51
CA VAL A 82 8.09 -15.22 -0.54
C VAL A 82 9.04 -16.25 -1.12
N SER A 83 8.98 -16.50 -2.43
CA SER A 83 9.90 -17.40 -3.14
C SER A 83 11.27 -16.77 -3.43
N SER A 84 11.49 -15.51 -3.12
CA SER A 84 12.73 -14.80 -3.38
C SER A 84 13.76 -15.03 -2.26
N ARG A 85 15.04 -14.76 -2.56
CA ARG A 85 16.12 -14.84 -1.57
C ARG A 85 15.96 -13.74 -0.51
N SER A 86 16.33 -14.03 0.73
CA SER A 86 16.32 -13.10 1.86
C SER A 86 17.56 -12.17 1.88
N ASP A 87 17.94 -11.66 0.72
CA ASP A 87 19.16 -10.86 0.52
C ASP A 87 18.91 -9.36 0.27
N GLY A 88 17.64 -8.93 0.24
CA GLY A 88 17.24 -7.55 0.03
C GLY A 88 17.13 -7.11 -1.43
N TYR A 89 17.47 -7.96 -2.40
CA TYR A 89 17.42 -7.61 -3.83
C TYR A 89 16.06 -7.85 -4.49
N THR A 90 15.08 -8.31 -3.73
CA THR A 90 13.68 -8.32 -4.15
C THR A 90 12.85 -7.67 -3.04
N LEU A 91 12.16 -6.61 -3.39
CA LEU A 91 11.27 -5.86 -2.51
C LEU A 91 9.87 -5.85 -3.12
N MET A 92 8.87 -5.56 -2.33
CA MET A 92 7.50 -5.47 -2.81
C MET A 92 6.77 -4.30 -2.17
N LEU A 93 6.04 -3.55 -3.00
CA LEU A 93 5.05 -2.63 -2.50
C LEU A 93 3.82 -3.41 -2.03
N VAL A 94 3.30 -3.08 -0.89
CA VAL A 94 2.07 -3.67 -0.35
C VAL A 94 1.00 -2.61 -0.15
N ALA A 95 -0.25 -3.04 -0.21
CA ALA A 95 -1.43 -2.24 0.10
C ALA A 95 -2.28 -2.95 1.16
N MET A 96 -3.45 -2.40 1.45
CA MET A 96 -4.38 -2.93 2.46
C MET A 96 -4.62 -4.44 2.35
N GLY A 97 -4.69 -4.99 1.13
CA GLY A 97 -4.85 -6.43 0.89
C GLY A 97 -3.83 -7.28 1.65
N HIS A 98 -2.60 -6.81 1.80
CA HIS A 98 -1.56 -7.53 2.54
C HIS A 98 -1.95 -7.81 4.01
N ALA A 99 -2.60 -6.87 4.67
CA ALA A 99 -3.09 -7.07 6.03
C ALA A 99 -4.39 -7.89 6.09
N ILE A 100 -5.26 -7.77 5.08
CA ILE A 100 -6.64 -8.24 5.11
C ILE A 100 -6.84 -9.61 4.44
N ASN A 101 -5.98 -9.98 3.51
CA ASN A 101 -6.08 -11.27 2.80
C ASN A 101 -6.22 -12.48 3.75
N PRO A 102 -5.55 -12.56 4.92
CA PRO A 102 -5.78 -13.63 5.89
C PRO A 102 -7.21 -13.71 6.45
N LEU A 103 -8.00 -12.65 6.34
CA LEU A 103 -9.41 -12.63 6.76
C LEU A 103 -10.38 -12.99 5.63
N ILE A 104 -9.92 -12.90 4.38
CA ILE A 104 -10.76 -13.04 3.18
C ILE A 104 -10.59 -14.43 2.54
N TYR A 105 -9.35 -14.90 2.44
CA TYR A 105 -9.04 -16.16 1.78
C TYR A 105 -9.00 -17.30 2.79
N GLN A 106 -9.72 -18.38 2.52
CA GLN A 106 -9.68 -19.59 3.36
C GLN A 106 -8.29 -20.23 3.37
N LYS A 107 -7.54 -20.12 2.27
CA LYS A 107 -6.18 -20.64 2.13
C LYS A 107 -5.31 -19.66 1.38
N LEU A 108 -4.26 -19.18 2.06
CA LEU A 108 -3.21 -18.39 1.45
C LEU A 108 -1.95 -19.25 1.26
N PRO A 109 -1.18 -19.02 0.19
CA PRO A 109 0.09 -19.74 -0.04
C PRO A 109 1.25 -19.20 0.81
N TYR A 110 0.98 -18.29 1.74
CA TYR A 110 1.96 -17.66 2.62
C TYR A 110 1.32 -17.27 3.97
N ASP A 111 2.16 -17.00 4.94
CA ASP A 111 1.78 -16.39 6.22
C ASP A 111 2.26 -14.95 6.26
N THR A 112 1.33 -14.00 6.40
CA THR A 112 1.62 -12.55 6.35
C THR A 112 2.57 -12.09 7.46
N ASP A 113 2.53 -12.71 8.63
CA ASP A 113 3.37 -12.31 9.76
C ASP A 113 4.76 -12.96 9.75
N ARG A 114 4.87 -14.16 9.16
CA ARG A 114 6.08 -14.97 9.17
C ARG A 114 6.94 -14.81 7.93
N ASP A 115 6.32 -14.68 6.75
CA ASP A 115 7.03 -14.83 5.48
C ASP A 115 7.48 -13.49 4.86
N PHE A 116 7.20 -12.38 5.54
CA PHE A 116 7.58 -11.03 5.11
C PHE A 116 8.36 -10.30 6.20
N THR A 117 9.25 -9.40 5.77
CA THR A 117 9.89 -8.42 6.64
C THR A 117 9.30 -7.04 6.34
N PRO A 118 8.46 -6.46 7.22
CA PRO A 118 8.00 -5.08 7.07
C PRO A 118 9.19 -4.11 7.08
N ILE A 119 9.17 -3.11 6.18
CA ILE A 119 10.24 -2.12 6.07
C ILE A 119 9.73 -0.76 6.55
N THR A 120 8.71 -0.20 5.88
CA THR A 120 8.09 1.07 6.30
C THR A 120 6.73 1.28 5.64
N LEU A 121 5.86 2.02 6.30
CA LEU A 121 4.65 2.60 5.71
C LEU A 121 5.06 3.81 4.85
N LEU A 122 4.60 3.86 3.59
CA LEU A 122 4.98 4.90 2.64
C LEU A 122 4.02 6.10 2.70
N ALA A 123 2.73 5.81 2.58
CA ALA A 123 1.69 6.84 2.54
C ALA A 123 0.32 6.28 2.95
N LYS A 124 -0.55 7.18 3.41
CA LYS A 124 -1.98 6.96 3.66
C LYS A 124 -2.79 7.89 2.79
N PHE A 125 -3.98 7.43 2.39
CA PHE A 125 -4.88 8.21 1.54
C PHE A 125 -6.27 8.20 2.13
N ASN A 126 -6.82 9.39 2.31
CA ASN A 126 -8.16 9.59 2.81
C ASN A 126 -9.18 9.07 1.79
N GLN A 127 -10.23 8.43 2.27
CA GLN A 127 -11.34 7.99 1.44
C GLN A 127 -12.53 8.89 1.67
N LEU A 128 -13.31 9.10 0.61
CA LEU A 128 -14.56 9.86 0.63
C LEU A 128 -15.69 8.95 0.20
N ILE A 129 -16.89 9.24 0.68
CA ILE A 129 -18.12 8.77 0.04
C ILE A 129 -18.33 9.65 -1.17
N LEU A 130 -18.09 9.09 -2.34
CA LEU A 130 -18.28 9.70 -3.65
C LEU A 130 -19.56 9.14 -4.25
N VAL A 131 -20.48 10.02 -4.65
CA VAL A 131 -21.75 9.63 -5.26
C VAL A 131 -21.92 10.26 -6.63
N ASN A 132 -22.75 9.62 -7.49
CA ASN A 132 -23.18 10.23 -8.73
C ASN A 132 -23.90 11.57 -8.43
N PRO A 133 -23.65 12.65 -9.18
CA PRO A 133 -24.29 13.96 -8.95
C PRO A 133 -25.81 13.94 -9.06
N ASN A 134 -26.38 13.05 -9.86
CA ASN A 134 -27.82 12.91 -10.05
C ASN A 134 -28.49 12.02 -9.00
N LEU A 135 -27.72 11.38 -8.12
CA LEU A 135 -28.28 10.60 -7.03
C LEU A 135 -29.05 11.55 -6.09
N PRO A 136 -30.30 11.26 -5.71
CA PRO A 136 -31.09 12.10 -4.81
C PRO A 136 -30.64 11.95 -3.36
N ALA A 137 -29.35 12.14 -3.12
CA ALA A 137 -28.70 12.14 -1.82
C ALA A 137 -27.48 13.08 -1.84
N SER A 138 -27.53 14.14 -1.04
CA SER A 138 -26.46 15.16 -0.95
C SER A 138 -25.67 15.07 0.37
N ASN A 139 -26.05 14.16 1.26
CA ASN A 139 -25.40 13.90 2.54
C ASN A 139 -25.64 12.45 2.97
N VAL A 140 -24.95 12.00 4.00
CA VAL A 140 -25.03 10.61 4.50
C VAL A 140 -26.42 10.27 5.01
N LYS A 141 -27.16 11.19 5.62
CA LYS A 141 -28.53 10.93 6.11
C LYS A 141 -29.49 10.64 4.95
N GLU A 142 -29.42 11.42 3.88
CA GLU A 142 -30.20 11.20 2.66
C GLU A 142 -29.80 9.91 1.96
N LEU A 143 -28.49 9.58 1.94
CA LEU A 143 -28.01 8.32 1.39
C LEU A 143 -28.56 7.12 2.17
N ILE A 144 -28.56 7.17 3.49
CA ILE A 144 -29.16 6.16 4.37
C ILE A 144 -30.68 6.08 4.15
N ALA A 145 -31.37 7.20 4.00
CA ALA A 145 -32.81 7.20 3.71
C ALA A 145 -33.12 6.57 2.36
N LEU A 146 -32.35 6.88 1.32
CA LEU A 146 -32.48 6.31 -0.02
C LEU A 146 -32.27 4.78 -0.01
N SER A 147 -31.30 4.30 0.76
CA SER A 147 -31.01 2.86 0.87
C SER A 147 -32.16 2.04 1.48
N LYS A 148 -33.07 2.68 2.23
CA LYS A 148 -34.29 2.05 2.77
C LYS A 148 -35.39 1.90 1.71
N ILE A 149 -35.32 2.69 0.63
CA ILE A 149 -36.28 2.64 -0.48
C ILE A 149 -35.84 1.61 -1.52
N ARG A 150 -34.55 1.58 -1.83
CA ARG A 150 -33.93 0.60 -2.72
C ARG A 150 -32.47 0.30 -2.32
N PRO A 151 -31.96 -0.90 -2.59
CA PRO A 151 -30.55 -1.18 -2.41
C PRO A 151 -29.69 -0.18 -3.21
N LEU A 152 -28.58 0.28 -2.60
CA LEU A 152 -27.57 1.09 -3.29
C LEU A 152 -26.49 0.20 -3.85
N THR A 153 -26.02 0.53 -5.05
CA THR A 153 -24.84 -0.11 -5.65
C THR A 153 -23.57 0.65 -5.30
N TYR A 154 -22.51 -0.06 -4.95
CA TYR A 154 -21.20 0.55 -4.72
C TYR A 154 -20.09 -0.16 -5.46
N GLY A 155 -19.23 0.63 -6.11
CA GLY A 155 -18.13 0.12 -6.91
C GLY A 155 -16.81 0.00 -6.15
N SER A 156 -15.96 -0.88 -6.63
CA SER A 156 -14.61 -1.05 -6.09
C SER A 156 -13.61 -1.54 -7.14
N GLY A 157 -12.33 -1.49 -6.83
CA GLY A 157 -11.26 -2.08 -7.66
C GLY A 157 -11.17 -3.61 -7.55
N GLY A 158 -12.24 -4.28 -7.11
CA GLY A 158 -12.33 -5.72 -6.97
C GLY A 158 -12.47 -6.18 -5.51
N ASN A 159 -12.74 -7.47 -5.34
CA ASN A 159 -12.93 -8.08 -4.03
C ASN A 159 -11.68 -7.91 -3.16
N GLY A 160 -11.87 -7.51 -1.89
CA GLY A 160 -10.79 -7.26 -0.94
C GLY A 160 -10.01 -5.97 -1.14
N SER A 161 -10.32 -5.18 -2.17
CA SER A 161 -9.73 -3.83 -2.34
C SER A 161 -10.15 -2.89 -1.21
N SER A 162 -9.38 -1.82 -0.99
CA SER A 162 -9.70 -0.82 0.03
C SER A 162 -11.07 -0.18 -0.16
N GLN A 163 -11.50 0.03 -1.41
CA GLN A 163 -12.81 0.56 -1.74
C GLN A 163 -13.94 -0.42 -1.39
N HIS A 164 -13.75 -1.73 -1.71
CA HIS A 164 -14.71 -2.76 -1.31
C HIS A 164 -14.90 -2.79 0.20
N LEU A 165 -13.78 -2.88 0.93
CA LEU A 165 -13.79 -3.00 2.38
C LEU A 165 -14.36 -1.76 3.07
N ALA A 166 -14.01 -0.56 2.56
CA ALA A 166 -14.54 0.69 3.08
C ALA A 166 -16.06 0.83 2.83
N GLY A 167 -16.52 0.47 1.62
CA GLY A 167 -17.94 0.43 1.28
C GLY A 167 -18.69 -0.55 2.18
N ALA A 168 -18.24 -1.80 2.25
CA ALA A 168 -18.84 -2.81 3.10
C ALA A 168 -18.90 -2.39 4.57
N LEU A 169 -17.81 -1.80 5.09
CA LEU A 169 -17.75 -1.25 6.45
C LEU A 169 -18.78 -0.14 6.64
N PHE A 170 -18.89 0.78 5.66
CA PHE A 170 -19.87 1.88 5.72
C PHE A 170 -21.31 1.34 5.78
N PHE A 171 -21.67 0.46 4.84
CA PHE A 171 -23.02 -0.11 4.80
C PHE A 171 -23.37 -0.82 6.10
N SER A 172 -22.45 -1.59 6.63
CA SER A 172 -22.63 -2.31 7.88
C SER A 172 -22.79 -1.36 9.09
N MET A 173 -21.87 -0.41 9.28
CA MET A 173 -21.89 0.49 10.43
C MET A 173 -23.07 1.48 10.36
N ALA A 174 -23.54 1.80 9.16
CA ALA A 174 -24.74 2.60 8.94
C ALA A 174 -26.05 1.80 9.09
N GLY A 175 -25.97 0.45 9.24
CA GLY A 175 -27.15 -0.42 9.36
C GLY A 175 -28.01 -0.48 8.11
N ILE A 176 -27.39 -0.41 6.93
CA ILE A 176 -28.06 -0.41 5.62
C ILE A 176 -27.48 -1.48 4.70
N GLN A 177 -28.21 -1.81 3.63
CA GLN A 177 -27.76 -2.79 2.64
C GLN A 177 -27.20 -2.12 1.39
N GLY A 178 -26.12 -2.68 0.84
CA GLY A 178 -25.50 -2.27 -0.41
C GLY A 178 -25.12 -3.45 -1.27
N ILE A 179 -25.21 -3.27 -2.58
CA ILE A 179 -24.80 -4.27 -3.59
C ILE A 179 -23.39 -3.91 -4.07
N HIS A 180 -22.44 -4.79 -3.81
CA HIS A 180 -21.08 -4.59 -4.29
C HIS A 180 -20.96 -4.93 -5.78
N VAL A 181 -20.31 -4.03 -6.54
CA VAL A 181 -19.99 -4.20 -7.96
C VAL A 181 -18.47 -4.18 -8.11
N PRO A 182 -17.82 -5.35 -8.26
CA PRO A 182 -16.37 -5.43 -8.41
C PRO A 182 -15.92 -5.11 -9.84
N TYR A 183 -14.87 -4.30 -9.98
CA TYR A 183 -14.20 -3.98 -11.24
C TYR A 183 -12.75 -4.50 -11.22
N LYS A 184 -12.08 -4.51 -12.38
CA LYS A 184 -10.65 -4.87 -12.49
C LYS A 184 -9.70 -3.77 -11.98
N GLY A 185 -10.24 -2.62 -11.56
CA GLY A 185 -9.50 -1.49 -11.00
C GLY A 185 -10.43 -0.35 -10.58
N GLY A 186 -10.01 0.44 -9.61
CA GLY A 186 -10.80 1.55 -9.04
C GLY A 186 -11.16 2.63 -10.05
N SER A 187 -10.34 2.85 -11.09
CA SER A 187 -10.61 3.85 -12.13
C SER A 187 -11.85 3.50 -12.97
N GLN A 188 -12.08 2.23 -13.27
CA GLN A 188 -13.29 1.78 -14.00
C GLN A 188 -14.55 2.01 -13.15
N ALA A 189 -14.51 1.61 -11.87
CA ALA A 189 -15.58 1.86 -10.93
C ALA A 189 -15.89 3.36 -10.78
N MET A 190 -14.84 4.21 -10.78
CA MET A 190 -14.99 5.66 -10.71
C MET A 190 -15.75 6.22 -11.93
N LEU A 191 -15.40 5.78 -13.14
CA LEU A 191 -16.10 6.19 -14.37
C LEU A 191 -17.56 5.75 -14.36
N ASP A 192 -17.85 4.54 -13.87
CA ASP A 192 -19.23 4.04 -13.76
C ASP A 192 -20.04 4.76 -12.66
N THR A 193 -19.37 5.25 -11.63
CA THR A 193 -20.02 6.16 -10.65
C THR A 193 -20.35 7.52 -11.29
N ILE A 194 -19.42 8.07 -12.08
CA ILE A 194 -19.63 9.33 -12.82
C ILE A 194 -20.80 9.21 -13.80
N SER A 195 -20.89 8.11 -14.53
CA SER A 195 -21.95 7.88 -15.52
C SER A 195 -23.30 7.45 -14.90
N GLY A 196 -23.33 7.13 -13.60
CA GLY A 196 -24.54 6.70 -12.91
C GLY A 196 -24.90 5.23 -13.08
N ASN A 197 -24.01 4.40 -13.63
CA ASN A 197 -24.18 2.95 -13.72
C ASN A 197 -24.14 2.29 -12.33
N ILE A 198 -23.44 2.92 -11.38
CA ILE A 198 -23.42 2.60 -9.95
C ILE A 198 -23.67 3.88 -9.15
N ASP A 199 -24.22 3.74 -7.95
CA ASP A 199 -24.65 4.88 -7.13
C ASP A 199 -23.46 5.59 -6.47
N MET A 200 -22.48 4.83 -5.96
CA MET A 200 -21.44 5.39 -5.10
C MET A 200 -20.16 4.55 -5.05
N MET A 201 -19.13 5.17 -4.49
CA MET A 201 -17.91 4.51 -4.01
C MET A 201 -17.50 5.06 -2.65
N VAL A 202 -16.77 4.26 -1.86
CA VAL A 202 -15.94 4.77 -0.76
C VAL A 202 -14.49 4.64 -1.20
N ALA A 203 -13.92 5.73 -1.68
CA ALA A 203 -12.63 5.73 -2.36
C ALA A 203 -11.90 7.06 -2.19
N GLN A 204 -10.57 7.05 -2.39
CA GLN A 204 -9.87 8.28 -2.74
C GLN A 204 -10.23 8.63 -4.19
N PRO A 205 -10.48 9.89 -4.53
CA PRO A 205 -10.67 10.28 -5.91
C PRO A 205 -9.35 10.07 -6.67
N SER A 206 -9.41 9.37 -7.81
CA SER A 206 -8.23 9.17 -8.67
C SER A 206 -7.77 10.47 -9.34
N SER A 207 -8.63 11.50 -9.35
CA SER A 207 -8.33 12.88 -9.68
C SER A 207 -9.20 13.81 -8.83
N PRO A 208 -8.61 14.79 -8.14
CA PRO A 208 -9.36 15.83 -7.42
C PRO A 208 -10.33 16.58 -8.31
N THR A 209 -10.06 16.67 -9.61
CA THR A 209 -10.90 17.36 -10.61
C THR A 209 -12.29 16.75 -10.73
N TYR A 210 -12.49 15.46 -10.49
CA TYR A 210 -13.82 14.85 -10.54
C TYR A 210 -14.80 15.46 -9.52
N VAL A 211 -14.29 15.84 -8.35
CA VAL A 211 -15.10 16.49 -7.33
C VAL A 211 -15.23 17.99 -7.61
N SER A 212 -14.13 18.69 -7.94
CA SER A 212 -14.14 20.13 -8.18
C SER A 212 -14.91 20.54 -9.45
N SER A 213 -14.97 19.66 -10.46
CA SER A 213 -15.78 19.86 -11.68
C SER A 213 -17.24 19.46 -11.54
N GLY A 214 -17.63 18.89 -10.36
CA GLY A 214 -18.99 18.42 -10.13
C GLY A 214 -19.36 17.11 -10.81
N GLN A 215 -18.39 16.39 -11.40
CA GLN A 215 -18.63 15.07 -11.98
C GLN A 215 -18.93 14.02 -10.91
N LEU A 216 -18.46 14.25 -9.69
CA LEU A 216 -18.81 13.46 -8.49
C LEU A 216 -19.14 14.42 -7.34
N LYS A 217 -20.04 14.02 -6.45
CA LYS A 217 -20.24 14.68 -5.15
C LYS A 217 -19.47 13.91 -4.07
N ALA A 218 -18.61 14.62 -3.33
CA ALA A 218 -18.03 14.11 -2.08
C ALA A 218 -18.96 14.50 -0.93
N ILE A 219 -19.72 13.56 -0.39
CA ILE A 219 -20.73 13.82 0.64
C ILE A 219 -20.25 13.62 2.07
N ALA A 220 -19.17 12.85 2.26
CA ALA A 220 -18.49 12.72 3.55
C ALA A 220 -17.05 12.19 3.35
N ILE A 221 -16.18 12.48 4.34
CA ILE A 221 -14.81 11.94 4.38
C ILE A 221 -14.71 10.88 5.48
N ALA A 222 -13.94 9.82 5.19
CA ALA A 222 -13.80 8.64 6.04
C ALA A 222 -12.72 8.76 7.12
N THR A 223 -12.36 9.97 7.49
CA THR A 223 -11.32 10.28 8.49
C THR A 223 -11.93 10.70 9.82
N LYS A 224 -11.12 10.65 10.87
CA LYS A 224 -11.51 11.11 12.21
C LYS A 224 -11.80 12.62 12.27
N HIS A 225 -11.06 13.40 11.50
CA HIS A 225 -11.17 14.86 11.40
C HIS A 225 -11.36 15.26 9.93
N ARG A 226 -11.93 16.43 9.67
CA ARG A 226 -12.04 16.98 8.32
C ARG A 226 -10.67 17.17 7.70
N SER A 227 -10.59 16.99 6.39
CA SER A 227 -9.34 17.25 5.64
C SER A 227 -9.26 18.71 5.22
N PRO A 228 -8.07 19.33 5.25
CA PRO A 228 -7.85 20.65 4.65
C PRO A 228 -8.17 20.69 3.15
N ASP A 229 -8.01 19.58 2.43
CA ASP A 229 -8.33 19.49 1.00
C ASP A 229 -9.83 19.48 0.73
N TYR A 230 -10.64 19.10 1.74
CA TYR A 230 -12.10 19.03 1.68
C TYR A 230 -12.75 19.70 2.89
N PRO A 231 -12.52 21.01 3.14
CA PRO A 231 -12.90 21.67 4.39
C PRO A 231 -14.41 21.72 4.62
N ASN A 232 -15.18 21.73 3.54
CA ASN A 232 -16.65 21.77 3.58
C ASN A 232 -17.30 20.39 3.62
N THR A 233 -16.51 19.29 3.47
CA THR A 233 -17.02 17.93 3.50
C THR A 233 -16.98 17.40 4.94
N PRO A 234 -18.13 17.07 5.55
CA PRO A 234 -18.16 16.53 6.91
C PRO A 234 -17.52 15.16 6.98
N THR A 235 -17.08 14.75 8.16
CA THR A 235 -16.67 13.36 8.37
C THR A 235 -17.90 12.44 8.41
N ILE A 236 -17.68 11.15 8.11
CA ILE A 236 -18.73 10.13 8.26
C ILE A 236 -19.18 10.05 9.73
N ILE A 237 -18.26 10.30 10.68
CA ILE A 237 -18.57 10.38 12.12
C ILE A 237 -19.52 11.53 12.41
N GLU A 238 -19.22 12.75 11.93
CA GLU A 238 -20.12 13.94 12.07
C GLU A 238 -21.48 13.71 11.41
N SER A 239 -21.50 12.85 10.39
CA SER A 239 -22.70 12.54 9.61
C SER A 239 -23.59 11.44 10.23
N GLY A 240 -23.24 10.94 11.42
CA GLY A 240 -24.09 10.04 12.20
C GLY A 240 -23.71 8.56 12.15
N VAL A 241 -22.53 8.21 11.62
CA VAL A 241 -21.96 6.85 11.70
C VAL A 241 -20.75 6.88 12.65
N PRO A 242 -20.96 6.69 13.96
CA PRO A 242 -19.91 6.89 14.97
C PRO A 242 -18.77 5.90 14.80
N LYS A 243 -17.54 6.36 15.12
CA LYS A 243 -16.31 5.55 15.05
C LYS A 243 -15.94 5.03 13.68
N PHE A 244 -16.59 5.51 12.60
CA PHE A 244 -16.19 5.13 11.26
C PHE A 244 -14.84 5.78 10.89
N GLU A 245 -13.92 4.96 10.45
CA GLU A 245 -12.63 5.40 9.91
C GLU A 245 -12.19 4.43 8.83
N SER A 246 -11.81 4.95 7.67
CA SER A 246 -11.24 4.15 6.60
C SER A 246 -10.25 4.98 5.78
N TYR A 247 -9.15 4.35 5.40
CA TYR A 247 -8.12 4.92 4.52
C TYR A 247 -7.48 3.80 3.71
N SER A 248 -6.98 4.13 2.54
CA SER A 248 -6.05 3.24 1.85
C SER A 248 -4.62 3.57 2.29
N TRP A 249 -3.72 2.59 2.17
CA TRP A 249 -2.33 2.78 2.53
C TRP A 249 -1.42 1.92 1.66
N TYR A 250 -0.17 2.37 1.54
CA TYR A 250 0.88 1.65 0.83
C TYR A 250 2.11 1.56 1.72
N GLY A 251 2.80 0.43 1.65
CA GLY A 251 4.02 0.17 2.40
C GLY A 251 5.03 -0.63 1.59
N LEU A 252 6.23 -0.74 2.12
CA LEU A 252 7.32 -1.52 1.53
C LEU A 252 7.64 -2.71 2.43
N VAL A 253 7.77 -3.88 1.83
CA VAL A 253 8.18 -5.12 2.51
C VAL A 253 9.27 -5.82 1.72
N GLY A 254 10.06 -6.64 2.42
CA GLY A 254 10.99 -7.60 1.84
C GLY A 254 10.60 -9.04 2.18
N PRO A 255 11.32 -10.04 1.64
CA PRO A 255 11.17 -11.43 2.05
C PRO A 255 11.55 -11.59 3.51
N LYS A 256 11.12 -12.70 4.14
CA LYS A 256 11.45 -12.99 5.53
C LYS A 256 12.95 -12.94 5.82
N ASN A 257 13.30 -12.70 7.07
CA ASN A 257 14.67 -12.84 7.58
C ASN A 257 15.71 -11.96 6.85
N LEU A 258 15.34 -10.76 6.41
CA LEU A 258 16.34 -9.77 5.99
C LEU A 258 17.31 -9.51 7.15
N SER A 259 18.61 -9.44 6.86
CA SER A 259 19.58 -9.07 7.88
C SER A 259 19.29 -7.67 8.41
N PRO A 260 19.53 -7.40 9.72
CA PRO A 260 19.29 -6.08 10.28
C PRO A 260 20.02 -4.96 9.55
N GLN A 261 21.22 -5.22 9.06
CA GLN A 261 22.00 -4.26 8.29
C GLN A 261 21.29 -3.87 6.98
N VAL A 262 20.82 -4.85 6.21
CA VAL A 262 20.09 -4.61 4.95
C VAL A 262 18.77 -3.93 5.21
N LEU A 263 17.99 -4.42 6.19
CA LEU A 263 16.71 -3.86 6.58
C LEU A 263 16.82 -2.38 6.96
N ASN A 264 17.79 -2.05 7.83
CA ASN A 264 17.99 -0.69 8.30
C ASN A 264 18.45 0.24 7.16
N LYS A 265 19.30 -0.24 6.24
CA LYS A 265 19.73 0.56 5.09
C LYS A 265 18.56 0.86 4.15
N ILE A 266 17.71 -0.13 3.85
CA ILE A 266 16.52 0.08 3.01
C ILE A 266 15.53 1.03 3.70
N ASN A 267 15.26 0.83 4.98
CA ASN A 267 14.36 1.69 5.75
C ASN A 267 14.87 3.14 5.76
N ALA A 268 16.13 3.36 6.13
CA ALA A 268 16.73 4.69 6.21
C ALA A 268 16.64 5.44 4.87
N GLU A 269 17.03 4.80 3.77
CA GLU A 269 16.98 5.44 2.45
C GLU A 269 15.54 5.69 1.99
N THR A 270 14.62 4.76 2.29
CA THR A 270 13.21 4.98 2.00
C THR A 270 12.67 6.18 2.77
N LEU A 271 13.04 6.39 4.04
CA LEU A 271 12.64 7.57 4.80
C LEU A 271 13.16 8.87 4.18
N VAL A 272 14.36 8.88 3.58
CA VAL A 272 14.86 10.02 2.80
C VAL A 272 13.94 10.32 1.62
N VAL A 273 13.52 9.28 0.87
CA VAL A 273 12.53 9.43 -0.23
C VAL A 273 11.26 10.10 0.27
N LEU A 274 10.68 9.58 1.36
CA LEU A 274 9.40 10.04 1.89
C LEU A 274 9.46 11.52 2.33
N ASN A 275 10.63 11.99 2.74
CA ASN A 275 10.85 13.37 3.13
C ASN A 275 11.14 14.32 1.96
N SER A 276 11.38 13.78 0.75
CA SER A 276 11.62 14.60 -0.44
C SER A 276 10.37 15.36 -0.88
N GLU A 277 10.54 16.58 -1.38
CA GLU A 277 9.44 17.39 -1.91
C GLU A 277 8.71 16.69 -3.06
N ASN A 278 9.46 16.01 -3.93
CA ASN A 278 8.86 15.26 -5.05
C ASN A 278 7.87 14.18 -4.58
N PHE A 279 8.23 13.42 -3.54
CA PHE A 279 7.34 12.39 -2.99
C PHE A 279 6.15 13.02 -2.26
N LYS A 280 6.38 14.05 -1.44
CA LYS A 280 5.33 14.77 -0.73
C LYS A 280 4.31 15.39 -1.69
N ASN A 281 4.79 16.04 -2.76
CA ASN A 281 3.94 16.64 -3.78
C ASN A 281 3.12 15.58 -4.54
N LEU A 282 3.74 14.44 -4.89
CA LEU A 282 3.00 13.33 -5.50
C LEU A 282 1.89 12.84 -4.57
N VAL A 283 2.23 12.53 -3.31
CA VAL A 283 1.25 11.97 -2.35
C VAL A 283 0.12 12.98 -2.08
N SER A 284 0.45 14.26 -1.90
CA SER A 284 -0.54 15.33 -1.71
C SER A 284 -1.42 15.52 -2.94
N SER A 285 -0.87 15.50 -4.16
CA SER A 285 -1.66 15.59 -5.40
C SER A 285 -2.65 14.45 -5.59
N LEU A 286 -2.40 13.32 -4.94
CA LEU A 286 -3.27 12.15 -4.90
C LEU A 286 -4.22 12.16 -3.68
N GLY A 287 -4.27 13.25 -2.90
CA GLY A 287 -5.13 13.38 -1.71
C GLY A 287 -4.67 12.53 -0.53
N GLY A 288 -3.38 12.33 -0.37
CA GLY A 288 -2.79 11.52 0.68
C GLY A 288 -1.82 12.28 1.58
N GLU A 289 -1.33 11.57 2.58
CA GLU A 289 -0.31 12.02 3.53
C GLU A 289 0.88 11.06 3.50
N THR A 290 2.09 11.60 3.47
CA THR A 290 3.30 10.80 3.63
C THR A 290 3.34 10.23 5.04
N ALA A 291 3.84 9.00 5.17
CA ALA A 291 3.98 8.37 6.47
C ALA A 291 5.47 8.30 6.87
N GLY A 292 6.03 7.12 6.91
CA GLY A 292 7.40 6.87 7.35
C GLY A 292 7.41 6.42 8.81
N ASN A 293 7.93 5.21 9.02
CA ASN A 293 8.05 4.64 10.36
C ASN A 293 9.14 3.55 10.38
N THR A 294 9.45 3.08 11.55
CA THR A 294 10.37 1.96 11.76
C THR A 294 9.73 0.63 11.30
N PRO A 295 10.53 -0.38 10.99
CA PRO A 295 10.04 -1.73 10.68
C PRO A 295 9.11 -2.30 11.75
N ALA A 296 9.41 -2.07 13.03
CA ALA A 296 8.59 -2.54 14.14
C ALA A 296 7.22 -1.85 14.21
N GLU A 297 7.19 -0.53 13.99
CA GLU A 297 5.95 0.24 13.95
C GLU A 297 5.10 -0.14 12.74
N PHE A 298 5.72 -0.41 11.57
CA PHE A 298 4.97 -0.87 10.41
C PHE A 298 4.42 -2.28 10.60
N SER A 299 5.18 -3.18 11.21
CA SER A 299 4.68 -4.51 11.60
C SER A 299 3.46 -4.41 12.53
N LYS A 300 3.55 -3.54 13.54
CA LYS A 300 2.42 -3.27 14.45
C LYS A 300 1.22 -2.71 13.69
N PHE A 301 1.44 -1.76 12.80
CA PHE A 301 0.39 -1.16 11.97
C PHE A 301 -0.37 -2.22 11.14
N ILE A 302 0.33 -3.13 10.46
CA ILE A 302 -0.28 -4.22 9.67
C ILE A 302 -1.18 -5.10 10.57
N LYS A 303 -0.72 -5.45 11.77
CA LYS A 303 -1.49 -6.25 12.74
C LYS A 303 -2.71 -5.50 13.27
N ASP A 304 -2.57 -4.21 13.56
CA ASP A 304 -3.66 -3.37 14.05
C ASP A 304 -4.74 -3.20 12.96
N GLU A 305 -4.34 -3.03 11.69
CA GLU A 305 -5.26 -3.00 10.55
C GLU A 305 -6.04 -4.33 10.43
N ARG A 306 -5.34 -5.46 10.47
CA ARG A 306 -6.00 -6.78 10.44
C ARG A 306 -7.00 -6.93 11.57
N ARG A 307 -6.61 -6.56 12.79
CA ARG A 307 -7.51 -6.63 13.96
C ARG A 307 -8.74 -5.74 13.80
N ARG A 308 -8.56 -4.51 13.32
CA ARG A 308 -9.65 -3.55 13.07
C ARG A 308 -10.70 -4.14 12.12
N TYR A 309 -10.26 -4.68 10.99
CA TYR A 309 -11.17 -5.29 10.02
C TYR A 309 -11.73 -6.65 10.49
N SER A 310 -10.98 -7.43 11.25
CA SER A 310 -11.51 -8.68 11.85
C SER A 310 -12.71 -8.41 12.77
N VAL A 311 -12.66 -7.35 13.57
CA VAL A 311 -13.79 -6.93 14.42
C VAL A 311 -14.97 -6.44 13.54
N ALA A 312 -14.69 -5.63 12.54
CA ALA A 312 -15.70 -5.15 11.61
C ALA A 312 -16.42 -6.30 10.89
N PHE A 313 -15.68 -7.29 10.40
CA PHE A 313 -16.24 -8.44 9.66
C PHE A 313 -17.05 -9.39 10.53
N LYS A 314 -16.70 -9.55 11.82
CA LYS A 314 -17.50 -10.36 12.76
C LYS A 314 -18.88 -9.79 13.04
N ASN A 315 -19.01 -8.47 12.96
CA ASN A 315 -20.26 -7.75 13.22
C ASN A 315 -21.08 -7.53 11.93
N THR A 316 -20.66 -8.08 10.82
CA THR A 316 -21.25 -7.87 9.52
C THR A 316 -21.34 -9.18 8.78
N GLU A 317 -22.47 -9.45 8.13
CA GLU A 317 -22.60 -10.56 7.19
C GLU A 317 -21.85 -10.30 5.86
N ILE A 318 -20.64 -9.71 5.95
CA ILE A 318 -19.78 -9.54 4.78
C ILE A 318 -19.27 -10.94 4.41
N ASN A 319 -19.95 -11.57 3.47
CA ASN A 319 -19.51 -12.83 2.90
C ASN A 319 -18.33 -12.54 1.96
N LEU A 320 -17.12 -12.62 2.49
CA LEU A 320 -15.87 -12.45 1.74
C LEU A 320 -15.40 -13.79 1.13
N ASN A 321 -16.13 -14.88 1.38
CA ASN A 321 -15.80 -16.21 0.88
C ASN A 321 -16.15 -16.29 -0.61
N GLN A 322 -15.15 -16.09 -1.46
CA GLN A 322 -15.15 -16.47 -2.87
C GLN A 322 -13.93 -17.33 -3.16
#